data_71d204165bbe4905d2316774b29af359
#
_entry.id   71d204165bbe4905d2316774b29af359
#
_cell.length_a   1.000
_cell.length_b   1.000
_cell.length_c   1.000
_cell.angle_alpha   90.00
_cell.angle_beta   90.00
_cell.angle_gamma   90.00
#
_symmetry.space_group_name_H-M   'P 1'
#
loop_
_entity.id
_entity.type
_entity.pdbx_description
1 polymer ?
#
loop_
_entity_poly.entity_id
_entity_poly.type
_entity_poly.pdbx_seq_one_letter_code
_entity_poly.pdbx_strand_id
1 'polypeptide(L)'
;MENLFRLVDHEDFFSRRCIWVNGPIIVGAGPSGLATAACLREQGVPFVLLERADCIASLWQKRTYDRLKLHLPKQFCQLPKLPFPEDFPEYPTKKQFIEYLESYARHFEINPQFNECVQSARYDETSGLWRVKTVSSTGATRNEVEYICRWLVVATGENAECVMPEIEGLSDFKGEIIHACDYKSGESFRGKKVLVVGCGNSGMELSLDLCNHHASPSMVVRSSVSSILMLTVSIKRFTLSFNHKSFTIWYLVELLINRYG
;
A
#
# COMPACT_ATOMS: atom_id res chain seq x y z
N MET A 1 54.18 -8.41 15.19
CA MET A 1 53.83 -7.95 13.85
C MET A 1 53.27 -9.17 13.11
N GLU A 2 52.03 -9.47 13.39
CA GLU A 2 51.35 -10.60 12.76
C GLU A 2 50.03 -10.12 12.15
N ASN A 3 49.95 -10.38 10.86
CA ASN A 3 48.75 -10.52 10.04
C ASN A 3 47.68 -9.43 10.04
N LEU A 4 47.89 -8.45 9.18
CA LEU A 4 46.85 -7.51 8.73
C LEU A 4 46.54 -7.78 7.22
N PHE A 5 46.32 -9.02 6.84
CA PHE A 5 45.73 -9.39 5.55
C PHE A 5 44.55 -10.35 5.83
N ARG A 6 43.38 -9.78 6.20
CA ARG A 6 42.15 -10.51 5.96
C ARG A 6 41.98 -10.57 4.45
N LEU A 7 42.12 -11.76 3.91
CA LEU A 7 41.71 -12.11 2.57
C LEU A 7 40.25 -11.70 2.42
N VAL A 8 39.99 -10.62 1.69
CA VAL A 8 38.66 -10.31 1.15
C VAL A 8 38.41 -11.44 0.16
N ASP A 9 37.38 -12.24 0.38
CA ASP A 9 36.98 -13.31 -0.52
C ASP A 9 36.83 -12.75 -1.93
N HIS A 10 37.75 -13.11 -2.79
CA HIS A 10 37.81 -12.68 -4.20
C HIS A 10 36.61 -13.17 -5.02
N GLU A 11 35.83 -14.14 -4.53
CA GLU A 11 34.65 -14.66 -5.21
C GLU A 11 33.44 -13.70 -5.15
N ASP A 12 33.32 -12.85 -4.13
CA ASP A 12 32.22 -11.92 -3.97
C ASP A 12 32.29 -10.68 -4.90
N PHE A 13 33.46 -10.40 -5.45
CA PHE A 13 33.65 -9.20 -6.27
C PHE A 13 33.21 -9.39 -7.73
N PHE A 14 33.10 -10.61 -8.22
CA PHE A 14 32.75 -10.92 -9.62
C PHE A 14 31.26 -11.27 -9.81
N SER A 15 30.47 -11.42 -8.74
CA SER A 15 29.04 -11.79 -8.82
C SER A 15 28.07 -10.61 -8.80
N ARG A 16 28.52 -9.40 -8.49
CA ARG A 16 27.63 -8.23 -8.41
C ARG A 16 27.48 -7.55 -9.76
N ARG A 17 26.31 -7.69 -10.34
CA ARG A 17 25.95 -6.96 -11.57
C ARG A 17 25.71 -5.50 -11.25
N CYS A 18 26.58 -4.59 -11.73
CA CYS A 18 26.40 -3.15 -11.65
C CYS A 18 25.80 -2.61 -12.95
N ILE A 19 24.74 -1.81 -12.84
CA ILE A 19 24.04 -1.21 -13.98
C ILE A 19 24.07 0.31 -13.83
N TRP A 20 24.66 0.99 -14.81
CA TRP A 20 24.56 2.45 -14.91
C TRP A 20 23.22 2.85 -15.55
N VAL A 21 22.51 3.81 -14.92
CA VAL A 21 21.24 4.33 -15.41
C VAL A 21 21.41 5.78 -15.88
N ASN A 22 21.12 6.02 -17.16
CA ASN A 22 21.17 7.35 -17.79
C ASN A 22 19.91 8.16 -17.48
N GLY A 23 19.56 8.32 -16.20
CA GLY A 23 18.38 9.04 -15.79
C GLY A 23 18.01 8.66 -14.37
N PRO A 24 16.82 9.06 -13.88
CA PRO A 24 16.38 8.68 -12.55
C PRO A 24 16.01 7.19 -12.45
N ILE A 25 16.23 6.65 -11.26
CA ILE A 25 15.59 5.42 -10.81
C ILE A 25 14.34 5.80 -10.05
N ILE A 26 13.21 5.23 -10.42
CA ILE A 26 11.93 5.36 -9.74
C ILE A 26 11.67 4.06 -8.96
N VAL A 27 11.40 4.14 -7.67
CA VAL A 27 11.12 2.98 -6.82
C VAL A 27 9.63 2.93 -6.49
N GLY A 28 8.95 1.95 -7.04
CA GLY A 28 7.51 1.69 -6.89
C GLY A 28 6.69 2.07 -8.12
N ALA A 29 5.93 1.10 -8.66
CA ALA A 29 5.04 1.26 -9.81
C ALA A 29 3.57 1.49 -9.40
N GLY A 30 3.36 2.22 -8.29
CA GLY A 30 2.06 2.76 -7.89
C GLY A 30 1.72 4.05 -8.64
N PRO A 31 0.60 4.72 -8.29
CA PRO A 31 0.15 5.95 -8.95
C PRO A 31 1.24 7.01 -9.08
N SER A 32 2.01 7.28 -8.02
CA SER A 32 3.07 8.29 -8.03
C SER A 32 4.23 7.92 -8.95
N GLY A 33 4.64 6.65 -8.96
CA GLY A 33 5.70 6.18 -9.84
C GLY A 33 5.28 6.22 -11.31
N LEU A 34 4.06 5.80 -11.62
CA LEU A 34 3.50 5.87 -12.97
C LEU A 34 3.37 7.31 -13.46
N ALA A 35 2.89 8.23 -12.61
CA ALA A 35 2.79 9.65 -12.94
C ALA A 35 4.17 10.27 -13.23
N THR A 36 5.16 9.95 -12.41
CA THR A 36 6.55 10.40 -12.61
C THR A 36 7.11 9.86 -13.92
N ALA A 37 6.93 8.56 -14.17
CA ALA A 37 7.40 7.90 -15.39
C ALA A 37 6.79 8.51 -16.65
N ALA A 38 5.48 8.80 -16.64
CA ALA A 38 4.79 9.46 -17.76
C ALA A 38 5.36 10.85 -18.05
N CYS A 39 5.56 11.67 -17.01
CA CYS A 39 6.13 13.01 -17.17
C CYS A 39 7.57 12.95 -17.72
N LEU A 40 8.39 12.00 -17.29
CA LEU A 40 9.74 11.81 -17.81
C LEU A 40 9.71 11.34 -19.28
N ARG A 41 8.81 10.41 -19.60
CA ARG A 41 8.64 9.91 -20.97
C ARG A 41 8.33 11.04 -21.96
N GLU A 42 7.40 11.93 -21.61
CA GLU A 42 7.07 13.08 -22.45
C GLU A 42 8.23 14.05 -22.66
N GLN A 43 9.11 14.15 -21.68
CA GLN A 43 10.31 14.99 -21.78
C GLN A 43 11.48 14.27 -22.48
N GLY A 44 11.29 13.04 -22.94
CA GLY A 44 12.36 12.24 -23.54
C GLY A 44 13.46 11.84 -22.57
N VAL A 45 13.21 11.90 -21.26
CA VAL A 45 14.18 11.52 -20.23
C VAL A 45 14.10 10.01 -19.99
N PRO A 46 15.19 9.26 -20.22
CA PRO A 46 15.22 7.84 -19.92
C PRO A 46 15.15 7.62 -18.39
N PHE A 47 14.56 6.53 -17.98
CA PHE A 47 14.45 6.14 -16.56
C PHE A 47 14.38 4.62 -16.40
N VAL A 48 14.61 4.17 -15.17
CA VAL A 48 14.32 2.80 -14.74
C VAL A 48 13.26 2.87 -13.65
N LEU A 49 12.18 2.10 -13.81
CA LEU A 49 11.13 1.97 -12.80
C LEU A 49 11.19 0.56 -12.21
N LEU A 50 11.48 0.48 -10.91
CA LEU A 50 11.61 -0.76 -10.16
C LEU A 50 10.34 -1.01 -9.34
N GLU A 51 9.81 -2.24 -9.41
CA GLU A 51 8.65 -2.66 -8.62
C GLU A 51 8.93 -4.03 -7.98
N ARG A 52 8.71 -4.12 -6.67
CA ARG A 52 8.94 -5.36 -5.90
C ARG A 52 7.94 -6.48 -6.22
N ALA A 53 6.74 -6.10 -6.65
CA ALA A 53 5.71 -7.06 -7.04
C ALA A 53 5.80 -7.42 -8.53
N ASP A 54 4.96 -8.33 -8.96
CA ASP A 54 4.82 -8.82 -10.34
C ASP A 54 3.82 -7.99 -11.18
N CYS A 55 3.30 -6.90 -10.63
CA CYS A 55 2.31 -6.05 -11.28
C CYS A 55 2.43 -4.59 -10.84
N ILE A 56 1.93 -3.67 -11.67
CA ILE A 56 1.75 -2.26 -11.28
C ILE A 56 0.64 -2.13 -10.24
N ALA A 57 0.63 -1.02 -9.50
CA ALA A 57 -0.40 -0.73 -8.51
C ALA A 57 -0.65 -1.90 -7.54
N SER A 58 0.38 -2.64 -7.18
CA SER A 58 0.33 -3.90 -6.44
C SER A 58 -0.42 -3.80 -5.11
N LEU A 59 -0.34 -2.67 -4.41
CA LEU A 59 -1.15 -2.41 -3.22
C LEU A 59 -2.65 -2.49 -3.55
N TRP A 60 -3.09 -1.80 -4.61
CA TRP A 60 -4.49 -1.78 -5.02
C TRP A 60 -4.97 -3.15 -5.49
N GLN A 61 -4.14 -3.88 -6.22
CA GLN A 61 -4.48 -5.20 -6.73
C GLN A 61 -4.54 -6.25 -5.61
N LYS A 62 -3.57 -6.27 -4.71
CA LYS A 62 -3.33 -7.39 -3.79
C LYS A 62 -3.67 -7.11 -2.33
N ARG A 63 -3.60 -5.85 -1.87
CA ARG A 63 -3.61 -5.48 -0.46
C ARG A 63 -4.78 -4.60 -0.05
N THR A 64 -5.85 -4.60 -0.82
CA THR A 64 -7.09 -3.87 -0.52
C THR A 64 -8.31 -4.79 -0.56
N TYR A 65 -9.38 -4.37 0.11
CA TYR A 65 -10.66 -5.09 0.15
C TYR A 65 -11.47 -4.90 -1.13
N ASP A 66 -12.40 -5.82 -1.40
CA ASP A 66 -13.03 -5.93 -2.73
C ASP A 66 -13.99 -4.78 -3.03
N ARG A 67 -14.75 -4.30 -2.04
CA ARG A 67 -15.71 -3.20 -2.21
C ARG A 67 -15.07 -1.80 -2.25
N LEU A 68 -13.75 -1.69 -2.16
CA LEU A 68 -13.06 -0.40 -2.11
C LEU A 68 -13.42 0.47 -3.31
N LYS A 69 -13.71 1.74 -3.02
CA LYS A 69 -13.84 2.82 -3.99
C LYS A 69 -12.85 3.92 -3.66
N LEU A 70 -12.54 4.77 -4.61
CA LEU A 70 -11.81 5.99 -4.30
C LEU A 70 -12.61 6.81 -3.27
N HIS A 71 -11.92 7.34 -2.26
CA HIS A 71 -12.53 8.15 -1.21
C HIS A 71 -12.66 9.62 -1.60
N LEU A 72 -12.02 10.02 -2.68
CA LEU A 72 -12.12 11.35 -3.28
C LEU A 72 -12.75 11.22 -4.66
N PRO A 73 -13.46 12.28 -5.13
CA PRO A 73 -13.95 12.34 -6.49
C PRO A 73 -12.84 12.15 -7.53
N LYS A 74 -13.15 11.49 -8.64
CA LYS A 74 -12.17 11.07 -9.66
C LYS A 74 -11.27 12.21 -10.16
N GLN A 75 -11.79 13.42 -10.27
CA GLN A 75 -11.02 14.58 -10.74
C GLN A 75 -9.82 14.93 -9.84
N PHE A 76 -9.84 14.55 -8.55
CA PHE A 76 -8.72 14.75 -7.63
C PHE A 76 -7.74 13.56 -7.59
N CYS A 77 -8.13 12.43 -8.16
CA CYS A 77 -7.35 11.20 -8.18
C CYS A 77 -6.74 10.88 -9.54
N GLN A 78 -7.06 11.66 -10.57
CA GLN A 78 -6.51 11.46 -11.93
C GLN A 78 -5.01 11.73 -11.95
N LEU A 79 -4.30 10.95 -12.74
CA LEU A 79 -2.89 11.17 -12.97
C LEU A 79 -2.68 12.26 -14.06
N PRO A 80 -1.50 12.89 -14.09
CA PRO A 80 -1.19 13.91 -15.09
C PRO A 80 -1.37 13.39 -16.52
N LYS A 81 -1.85 14.25 -17.42
CA LYS A 81 -1.89 14.05 -18.88
C LYS A 81 -2.94 13.07 -19.41
N LEU A 82 -3.51 12.19 -18.58
CA LEU A 82 -4.58 11.29 -19.00
C LEU A 82 -5.68 11.30 -17.94
N PRO A 83 -6.85 11.90 -18.22
CA PRO A 83 -7.97 11.90 -17.28
C PRO A 83 -8.60 10.51 -17.17
N PHE A 84 -9.45 10.33 -16.15
CA PHE A 84 -10.33 9.16 -16.10
C PHE A 84 -11.31 9.16 -17.29
N PRO A 85 -11.75 7.97 -17.74
CA PRO A 85 -12.85 7.86 -18.68
C PRO A 85 -14.10 8.64 -18.20
N GLU A 86 -14.81 9.26 -19.13
CA GLU A 86 -15.99 10.09 -18.79
C GLU A 86 -17.10 9.27 -18.16
N ASP A 87 -17.28 8.03 -18.62
CA ASP A 87 -18.29 7.07 -18.16
C ASP A 87 -18.00 6.49 -16.76
N PHE A 88 -16.82 6.76 -16.18
CA PHE A 88 -16.53 6.33 -14.80
C PHE A 88 -17.33 7.16 -13.80
N PRO A 89 -17.86 6.52 -12.73
CA PRO A 89 -18.58 7.23 -11.68
C PRO A 89 -17.68 8.26 -10.98
N GLU A 90 -18.28 9.16 -10.22
CA GLU A 90 -17.56 10.17 -9.44
C GLU A 90 -16.55 9.54 -8.47
N TYR A 91 -16.92 8.38 -7.89
CA TYR A 91 -16.09 7.57 -7.00
C TYR A 91 -15.84 6.20 -7.65
N PRO A 92 -14.80 6.07 -8.50
CA PRO A 92 -14.48 4.81 -9.16
C PRO A 92 -14.24 3.67 -8.16
N THR A 93 -14.66 2.49 -8.56
CA THR A 93 -14.37 1.26 -7.82
C THR A 93 -12.88 0.90 -7.91
N LYS A 94 -12.41 0.06 -6.98
CA LYS A 94 -11.07 -0.54 -7.03
C LYS A 94 -10.74 -1.07 -8.43
N LYS A 95 -11.65 -1.83 -9.03
CA LYS A 95 -11.46 -2.41 -10.37
C LYS A 95 -11.26 -1.34 -11.43
N GLN A 96 -12.14 -0.34 -11.47
CA GLN A 96 -12.03 0.79 -12.41
C GLN A 96 -10.75 1.59 -12.22
N PHE A 97 -10.31 1.78 -10.97
CA PHE A 97 -9.06 2.48 -10.71
C PHE A 97 -7.83 1.68 -11.18
N ILE A 98 -7.82 0.36 -10.98
CA ILE A 98 -6.77 -0.52 -11.50
C ILE A 98 -6.76 -0.50 -13.04
N GLU A 99 -7.92 -0.63 -13.69
CA GLU A 99 -8.06 -0.54 -15.15
C GLU A 99 -7.53 0.79 -15.71
N TYR A 100 -7.82 1.89 -15.01
CA TYR A 100 -7.28 3.21 -15.36
C TYR A 100 -5.75 3.25 -15.26
N LEU A 101 -5.15 2.75 -14.16
CA LEU A 101 -3.70 2.73 -13.99
C LEU A 101 -3.00 1.84 -15.03
N GLU A 102 -3.60 0.70 -15.38
CA GLU A 102 -3.10 -0.18 -16.43
C GLU A 102 -3.18 0.48 -17.82
N SER A 103 -4.29 1.16 -18.10
CA SER A 103 -4.46 1.94 -19.32
C SER A 103 -3.45 3.09 -19.39
N TYR A 104 -3.22 3.76 -18.27
CA TYR A 104 -2.22 4.82 -18.13
C TYR A 104 -0.82 4.31 -18.43
N ALA A 105 -0.43 3.19 -17.84
CA ALA A 105 0.89 2.60 -18.09
C ALA A 105 1.08 2.21 -19.57
N ARG A 106 0.04 1.63 -20.19
CA ARG A 106 0.07 1.31 -21.64
C ARG A 106 0.15 2.55 -22.51
N HIS A 107 -0.62 3.59 -22.21
CA HIS A 107 -0.65 4.84 -22.99
C HIS A 107 0.72 5.51 -23.06
N PHE A 108 1.45 5.53 -21.94
CA PHE A 108 2.78 6.13 -21.87
C PHE A 108 3.92 5.12 -22.09
N GLU A 109 3.61 3.88 -22.50
CA GLU A 109 4.60 2.80 -22.72
C GLU A 109 5.53 2.60 -21.53
N ILE A 110 4.98 2.64 -20.32
CA ILE A 110 5.73 2.47 -19.09
C ILE A 110 5.91 0.97 -18.83
N ASN A 111 7.16 0.52 -18.79
CA ASN A 111 7.53 -0.89 -18.58
C ASN A 111 8.34 -1.01 -17.29
N PRO A 112 7.73 -1.30 -16.13
CA PRO A 112 8.45 -1.51 -14.89
C PRO A 112 9.30 -2.79 -14.93
N GLN A 113 10.42 -2.76 -14.22
CA GLN A 113 11.14 -3.98 -13.88
C GLN A 113 10.46 -4.58 -12.64
N PHE A 114 9.69 -5.62 -12.86
CA PHE A 114 8.94 -6.31 -11.81
C PHE A 114 9.81 -7.29 -11.02
N ASN A 115 9.36 -7.62 -9.82
CA ASN A 115 10.04 -8.54 -8.91
C ASN A 115 11.44 -8.06 -8.47
N GLU A 116 11.68 -6.75 -8.58
CA GLU A 116 12.93 -6.09 -8.17
C GLU A 116 12.71 -5.35 -6.84
N CYS A 117 13.09 -5.99 -5.75
CA CYS A 117 12.95 -5.43 -4.42
C CYS A 117 14.18 -4.60 -4.04
N VAL A 118 14.01 -3.30 -3.89
CA VAL A 118 15.08 -2.41 -3.40
C VAL A 118 15.34 -2.71 -1.93
N GLN A 119 16.57 -3.11 -1.61
CA GLN A 119 17.03 -3.43 -0.25
C GLN A 119 17.69 -2.23 0.42
N SER A 120 18.40 -1.43 -0.35
CA SER A 120 19.02 -0.21 0.16
C SER A 120 19.26 0.80 -0.96
N ALA A 121 19.21 2.06 -0.60
CA ALA A 121 19.63 3.17 -1.45
C ALA A 121 20.56 4.08 -0.64
N ARG A 122 21.76 4.33 -1.14
CA ARG A 122 22.76 5.16 -0.50
C ARG A 122 23.27 6.21 -1.47
N TYR A 123 23.37 7.43 -1.00
CA TYR A 123 24.03 8.49 -1.74
C TYR A 123 25.52 8.46 -1.39
N ASP A 124 26.33 8.42 -2.42
CA ASP A 124 27.80 8.50 -2.31
C ASP A 124 28.20 9.96 -2.55
N GLU A 125 28.52 10.68 -1.51
CA GLU A 125 28.90 12.09 -1.57
C GLU A 125 30.17 12.33 -2.38
N THR A 126 31.08 11.36 -2.44
CA THR A 126 32.34 11.48 -3.18
C THR A 126 32.11 11.48 -4.69
N SER A 127 31.24 10.61 -5.17
CA SER A 127 30.89 10.50 -6.59
C SER A 127 29.69 11.34 -7.00
N GLY A 128 28.87 11.80 -6.05
CA GLY A 128 27.61 12.49 -6.30
C GLY A 128 26.54 11.58 -6.89
N LEU A 129 26.55 10.28 -6.57
CA LEU A 129 25.71 9.27 -7.18
C LEU A 129 24.93 8.46 -6.15
N TRP A 130 23.74 8.04 -6.52
CA TRP A 130 22.98 7.05 -5.80
C TRP A 130 23.41 5.63 -6.17
N ARG A 131 23.57 4.79 -5.16
CA ARG A 131 23.78 3.34 -5.29
C ARG A 131 22.57 2.64 -4.74
N VAL A 132 21.81 1.97 -5.62
CA VAL A 132 20.53 1.30 -5.29
C VAL A 132 20.72 -0.20 -5.46
N LYS A 133 20.67 -0.92 -4.35
CA LYS A 133 20.78 -2.39 -4.35
C LYS A 133 19.40 -3.02 -4.39
N THR A 134 19.23 -3.95 -5.30
CA THR A 134 18.00 -4.74 -5.44
C THR A 134 18.29 -6.22 -5.29
N VAL A 135 17.24 -6.94 -4.93
CA VAL A 135 17.21 -8.40 -4.99
C VAL A 135 16.01 -8.80 -5.83
N SER A 136 16.29 -9.59 -6.88
CA SER A 136 15.22 -10.17 -7.68
C SER A 136 14.55 -11.32 -6.92
N SER A 137 13.22 -11.35 -6.92
CA SER A 137 12.43 -12.43 -6.33
C SER A 137 12.09 -13.54 -7.34
N THR A 138 12.59 -13.45 -8.57
CA THR A 138 12.38 -14.45 -9.61
C THR A 138 13.52 -15.48 -9.65
N GLY A 139 13.19 -16.75 -9.39
CA GLY A 139 14.11 -17.88 -9.50
C GLY A 139 14.63 -18.43 -8.16
N ALA A 140 15.34 -19.57 -8.24
CA ALA A 140 15.90 -20.27 -7.08
C ALA A 140 17.16 -19.57 -6.49
N THR A 141 17.77 -18.65 -7.25
CA THR A 141 18.97 -17.90 -6.83
C THR A 141 18.59 -16.43 -6.63
N ARG A 142 18.94 -15.89 -5.47
CA ARG A 142 18.86 -14.45 -5.19
C ARG A 142 19.88 -13.73 -6.05
N ASN A 143 19.44 -13.09 -7.12
CA ASN A 143 20.30 -12.25 -7.93
C ASN A 143 20.33 -10.84 -7.35
N GLU A 144 21.47 -10.41 -6.86
CA GLU A 144 21.70 -9.04 -6.42
C GLU A 144 22.16 -8.18 -7.59
N VAL A 145 21.53 -7.02 -7.75
CA VAL A 145 21.91 -6.01 -8.74
C VAL A 145 22.13 -4.69 -8.04
N GLU A 146 23.21 -3.99 -8.38
CA GLU A 146 23.45 -2.62 -7.95
C GLU A 146 23.23 -1.66 -9.13
N TYR A 147 22.25 -0.79 -9.01
CA TYR A 147 22.03 0.30 -9.95
C TYR A 147 22.74 1.56 -9.47
N ILE A 148 23.37 2.28 -10.40
CA ILE A 148 24.05 3.54 -10.12
C ILE A 148 23.39 4.63 -10.97
N CYS A 149 22.95 5.72 -10.32
CA CYS A 149 22.25 6.81 -10.99
C CYS A 149 22.53 8.17 -10.32
N ARG A 150 22.16 9.25 -11.00
CA ARG A 150 22.25 10.61 -10.44
C ARG A 150 21.02 11.00 -9.61
N TRP A 151 19.86 10.45 -9.92
CA TRP A 151 18.59 10.85 -9.31
C TRP A 151 17.81 9.62 -8.86
N LEU A 152 17.29 9.68 -7.65
CA LEU A 152 16.42 8.68 -7.08
C LEU A 152 15.06 9.29 -6.79
N VAL A 153 13.99 8.66 -7.28
CA VAL A 153 12.61 9.00 -6.99
C VAL A 153 12.01 7.90 -6.13
N VAL A 154 11.62 8.26 -4.91
CA VAL A 154 10.97 7.34 -3.97
C VAL A 154 9.46 7.45 -4.14
N ALA A 155 8.84 6.42 -4.69
CA ALA A 155 7.40 6.32 -4.95
C ALA A 155 6.78 5.05 -4.33
N THR A 156 7.31 4.64 -3.18
CA THR A 156 7.00 3.36 -2.51
C THR A 156 5.63 3.32 -1.86
N GLY A 157 4.99 4.48 -1.66
CA GLY A 157 3.67 4.62 -1.04
C GLY A 157 3.72 4.68 0.48
N GLU A 158 2.80 5.44 1.07
CA GLU A 158 2.69 5.64 2.51
C GLU A 158 2.19 4.40 3.25
N ASN A 159 1.25 3.66 2.63
CA ASN A 159 0.59 2.50 3.25
C ASN A 159 1.11 1.16 2.68
N ALA A 160 2.35 1.12 2.23
CA ALA A 160 2.90 -0.05 1.54
C ALA A 160 3.25 -1.21 2.49
N GLU A 161 3.56 -0.91 3.75
CA GLU A 161 3.93 -1.90 4.75
C GLU A 161 2.82 -2.07 5.80
N CYS A 162 2.58 -3.33 6.15
CA CYS A 162 1.68 -3.69 7.22
C CYS A 162 2.39 -3.51 8.57
N VAL A 163 1.85 -2.67 9.43
CA VAL A 163 2.35 -2.49 10.79
C VAL A 163 1.30 -2.98 11.77
N MET A 164 1.58 -4.12 12.42
CA MET A 164 0.73 -4.63 13.49
C MET A 164 1.02 -3.84 14.78
N PRO A 165 -0.01 -3.30 15.44
CA PRO A 165 0.20 -2.63 16.71
C PRO A 165 0.58 -3.63 17.82
N GLU A 166 1.44 -3.21 18.73
CA GLU A 166 1.71 -3.94 19.95
C GLU A 166 0.54 -3.74 20.93
N ILE A 167 -0.23 -4.79 21.16
CA ILE A 167 -1.36 -4.79 22.08
C ILE A 167 -1.08 -5.87 23.13
N GLU A 168 -1.06 -5.46 24.42
CA GLU A 168 -0.88 -6.39 25.52
C GLU A 168 -1.96 -7.48 25.52
N GLY A 169 -1.54 -8.74 25.60
CA GLY A 169 -2.42 -9.90 25.59
C GLY A 169 -2.92 -10.31 24.19
N LEU A 170 -2.48 -9.67 23.12
CA LEU A 170 -2.89 -10.05 21.76
C LEU A 170 -2.48 -11.48 21.41
N SER A 171 -1.34 -11.95 21.91
CA SER A 171 -0.86 -13.33 21.75
C SER A 171 -1.77 -14.38 22.42
N ASP A 172 -2.53 -13.99 23.43
CA ASP A 172 -3.42 -14.89 24.18
C ASP A 172 -4.80 -15.00 23.53
N PHE A 173 -5.11 -14.13 22.58
CA PHE A 173 -6.34 -14.18 21.81
C PHE A 173 -6.39 -15.44 20.94
N LYS A 174 -7.45 -16.24 21.11
CA LYS A 174 -7.60 -17.53 20.41
C LYS A 174 -8.36 -17.42 19.08
N GLY A 175 -8.84 -16.23 18.74
CA GLY A 175 -9.51 -15.97 17.48
C GLY A 175 -8.53 -15.63 16.36
N GLU A 176 -9.07 -15.44 15.18
CA GLU A 176 -8.32 -14.99 14.00
C GLU A 176 -7.92 -13.51 14.16
N ILE A 177 -6.66 -13.20 13.89
CA ILE A 177 -6.13 -11.83 13.86
C ILE A 177 -5.64 -11.56 12.46
N ILE A 178 -6.17 -10.53 11.81
CA ILE A 178 -5.76 -10.11 10.48
C ILE A 178 -5.50 -8.60 10.44
N HIS A 179 -4.58 -8.19 9.61
CA HIS A 179 -4.44 -6.77 9.28
C HIS A 179 -5.43 -6.36 8.18
N ALA A 180 -5.86 -5.09 8.17
CA ALA A 180 -6.82 -4.58 7.19
C ALA A 180 -6.41 -4.81 5.73
N CYS A 181 -5.10 -4.86 5.42
CA CYS A 181 -4.61 -5.15 4.08
C CYS A 181 -4.84 -6.60 3.61
N ASP A 182 -5.08 -7.53 4.52
CA ASP A 182 -5.35 -8.94 4.22
C ASP A 182 -6.85 -9.25 4.20
N TYR A 183 -7.67 -8.32 4.69
CA TYR A 183 -9.12 -8.40 4.61
C TYR A 183 -9.59 -8.24 3.16
N LYS A 184 -10.53 -9.07 2.72
CA LYS A 184 -11.13 -9.02 1.37
C LYS A 184 -12.62 -8.73 1.40
N SER A 185 -13.38 -9.50 2.18
CA SER A 185 -14.83 -9.40 2.27
C SER A 185 -15.33 -9.85 3.64
N GLY A 186 -16.46 -9.30 4.07
CA GLY A 186 -17.15 -9.70 5.30
C GLY A 186 -17.75 -11.10 5.25
N GLU A 187 -17.81 -11.73 4.08
CA GLU A 187 -18.48 -13.02 3.89
C GLU A 187 -17.89 -14.14 4.77
N SER A 188 -16.57 -14.19 4.90
CA SER A 188 -15.86 -15.16 5.76
C SER A 188 -16.10 -14.94 7.27
N PHE A 189 -16.71 -13.81 7.63
CA PHE A 189 -17.01 -13.42 9.01
C PHE A 189 -18.51 -13.50 9.35
N ARG A 190 -19.34 -14.04 8.47
CA ARG A 190 -20.78 -14.18 8.69
C ARG A 190 -21.08 -14.82 10.04
N GLY A 191 -21.92 -14.16 10.86
CA GLY A 191 -22.29 -14.62 12.19
C GLY A 191 -21.21 -14.48 13.28
N LYS A 192 -19.99 -14.05 12.91
CA LYS A 192 -18.90 -13.83 13.87
C LYS A 192 -19.00 -12.46 14.54
N LYS A 193 -18.50 -12.37 15.78
CA LYS A 193 -18.22 -11.10 16.45
C LYS A 193 -16.81 -10.68 16.06
N VAL A 194 -16.66 -9.48 15.51
CA VAL A 194 -15.40 -8.96 14.97
C VAL A 194 -15.04 -7.66 15.68
N LEU A 195 -13.85 -7.59 16.28
CA LEU A 195 -13.32 -6.36 16.84
C LEU A 195 -12.46 -5.67 15.80
N VAL A 196 -12.86 -4.47 15.38
CA VAL A 196 -12.11 -3.63 14.45
C VAL A 196 -11.32 -2.59 15.25
N VAL A 197 -9.99 -2.65 15.17
CA VAL A 197 -9.12 -1.70 15.88
C VAL A 197 -8.73 -0.56 14.93
N GLY A 198 -9.25 0.62 15.22
CA GLY A 198 -9.07 1.84 14.43
C GLY A 198 -10.31 2.29 13.68
N CYS A 199 -10.46 3.62 13.53
CA CYS A 199 -11.62 4.26 12.92
C CYS A 199 -11.24 5.18 11.73
N GLY A 200 -10.14 4.89 11.07
CA GLY A 200 -9.82 5.50 9.77
C GLY A 200 -10.76 4.99 8.67
N ASN A 201 -10.58 5.49 7.45
CA ASN A 201 -11.41 5.10 6.29
C ASN A 201 -11.54 3.57 6.16
N SER A 202 -10.42 2.85 6.28
CA SER A 202 -10.43 1.37 6.22
C SER A 202 -11.26 0.75 7.32
N GLY A 203 -11.08 1.17 8.59
CA GLY A 203 -11.84 0.62 9.72
C GLY A 203 -13.35 0.83 9.57
N MET A 204 -13.76 1.99 9.12
CA MET A 204 -15.18 2.34 8.86
C MET A 204 -15.75 1.48 7.72
N GLU A 205 -15.04 1.38 6.61
CA GLU A 205 -15.46 0.59 5.43
C GLU A 205 -15.53 -0.91 5.72
N LEU A 206 -14.53 -1.44 6.46
CA LEU A 206 -14.54 -2.84 6.89
C LEU A 206 -15.72 -3.13 7.83
N SER A 207 -15.98 -2.23 8.77
CA SER A 207 -17.11 -2.39 9.71
C SER A 207 -18.45 -2.39 8.97
N LEU A 208 -18.61 -1.51 7.99
CA LEU A 208 -19.83 -1.50 7.15
C LEU A 208 -19.95 -2.76 6.32
N ASP A 209 -18.86 -3.25 5.75
CA ASP A 209 -18.83 -4.48 4.97
C ASP A 209 -19.18 -5.71 5.84
N LEU A 210 -18.62 -5.79 7.03
CA LEU A 210 -18.95 -6.82 8.02
C LEU A 210 -20.43 -6.83 8.37
N CYS A 211 -21.06 -5.65 8.61
CA CYS A 211 -22.48 -5.53 8.83
C CYS A 211 -23.31 -6.04 7.67
N ASN A 212 -22.96 -5.66 6.45
CA ASN A 212 -23.64 -6.07 5.22
C ASN A 212 -23.61 -7.59 5.01
N HIS A 213 -22.57 -8.26 5.55
CA HIS A 213 -22.41 -9.72 5.51
C HIS A 213 -22.89 -10.42 6.80
N HIS A 214 -23.71 -9.76 7.61
CA HIS A 214 -24.28 -10.33 8.84
C HIS A 214 -23.25 -10.76 9.90
N ALA A 215 -22.09 -10.14 9.94
CA ALA A 215 -21.19 -10.17 11.08
C ALA A 215 -21.62 -9.12 12.11
N SER A 216 -21.09 -9.21 13.33
CA SER A 216 -21.31 -8.26 14.41
C SER A 216 -20.02 -7.49 14.74
N PRO A 217 -19.70 -6.41 14.02
CA PRO A 217 -18.49 -5.65 14.28
C PRO A 217 -18.65 -4.76 15.51
N SER A 218 -17.55 -4.65 16.26
CA SER A 218 -17.35 -3.64 17.30
C SER A 218 -16.08 -2.88 16.97
N MET A 219 -16.03 -1.57 17.19
CA MET A 219 -14.90 -0.74 16.82
C MET A 219 -14.21 -0.13 18.04
N VAL A 220 -12.89 -0.20 18.07
CA VAL A 220 -12.07 0.50 19.06
C VAL A 220 -11.57 1.81 18.48
N VAL A 221 -11.84 2.90 19.17
CA VAL A 221 -11.51 4.26 18.75
C VAL A 221 -10.64 4.92 19.81
N ARG A 222 -9.43 5.34 19.44
CA ARG A 222 -8.49 5.99 20.37
C ARG A 222 -8.91 7.40 20.76
N SER A 223 -9.44 8.16 19.81
CA SER A 223 -9.85 9.56 19.99
C SER A 223 -11.27 9.76 19.47
N SER A 224 -11.99 10.76 19.99
CA SER A 224 -13.32 11.10 19.49
C SER A 224 -13.23 11.46 18.00
N VAL A 225 -14.05 10.79 17.19
CA VAL A 225 -14.15 11.07 15.76
C VAL A 225 -15.01 12.31 15.58
N SER A 226 -14.51 13.31 14.83
CA SER A 226 -15.29 14.49 14.49
C SER A 226 -16.54 14.10 13.68
N SER A 227 -17.67 14.65 14.08
CA SER A 227 -19.04 14.24 13.77
C SER A 227 -19.49 14.26 12.29
N ILE A 228 -18.66 14.70 11.36
CA ILE A 228 -19.08 14.92 9.97
C ILE A 228 -19.33 13.59 9.21
N LEU A 229 -18.63 12.52 9.56
CA LEU A 229 -18.87 11.19 8.95
C LEU A 229 -19.89 10.34 9.69
N MET A 230 -20.35 10.78 10.87
CA MET A 230 -21.26 10.02 11.74
C MET A 230 -22.74 10.18 11.44
N LEU A 231 -23.12 11.00 10.48
CA LEU A 231 -24.54 11.26 10.18
C LEU A 231 -25.31 10.09 9.58
N THR A 232 -24.60 8.99 9.27
CA THR A 232 -25.23 7.84 8.61
C THR A 232 -25.22 6.55 9.43
N VAL A 233 -24.61 6.53 10.62
CA VAL A 233 -24.47 5.30 11.41
C VAL A 233 -24.88 5.52 12.86
N SER A 234 -25.88 4.80 13.33
CA SER A 234 -26.28 4.83 14.74
C SER A 234 -25.30 4.04 15.59
N ILE A 235 -24.47 4.73 16.35
CA ILE A 235 -23.39 4.13 17.14
C ILE A 235 -23.75 4.17 18.61
N LYS A 236 -23.79 3.01 19.27
CA LYS A 236 -23.89 2.92 20.74
C LYS A 236 -22.50 2.96 21.36
N ARG A 237 -22.31 3.85 22.31
CA ARG A 237 -21.04 4.05 23.02
C ARG A 237 -20.95 3.11 24.22
N PHE A 238 -19.85 2.37 24.30
CA PHE A 238 -19.44 1.65 25.51
C PHE A 238 -18.02 2.07 25.90
N THR A 239 -17.80 2.31 27.18
CA THR A 239 -16.48 2.65 27.71
C THR A 239 -16.01 1.45 28.54
N LEU A 240 -14.90 0.85 28.15
CA LEU A 240 -14.17 -0.13 28.94
C LEU A 240 -12.93 0.53 29.54
N SER A 241 -12.77 0.41 30.84
CA SER A 241 -11.56 0.87 31.53
C SER A 241 -10.73 -0.35 31.95
N PHE A 242 -9.53 -0.43 31.41
CA PHE A 242 -8.52 -1.42 31.82
C PHE A 242 -7.26 -0.67 32.24
N ASN A 243 -6.75 -0.94 33.45
CA ASN A 243 -5.49 -0.42 33.98
C ASN A 243 -5.28 1.09 33.75
N HIS A 244 -6.21 1.92 34.23
CA HIS A 244 -6.18 3.38 34.11
C HIS A 244 -6.21 3.96 32.68
N LYS A 245 -6.42 3.13 31.67
CA LYS A 245 -6.70 3.59 30.30
C LYS A 245 -8.15 3.33 29.95
N SER A 246 -8.87 4.39 29.58
CA SER A 246 -10.27 4.28 29.14
C SER A 246 -10.28 4.08 27.61
N PHE A 247 -10.87 2.98 27.18
CA PHE A 247 -11.16 2.71 25.77
C PHE A 247 -12.64 2.92 25.52
N THR A 248 -12.96 3.68 24.48
CA THR A 248 -14.35 3.85 24.06
C THR A 248 -14.64 2.84 22.96
N ILE A 249 -15.54 1.92 23.22
CA ILE A 249 -16.03 0.95 22.24
C ILE A 249 -17.34 1.49 21.66
N TRP A 250 -17.39 1.56 20.33
CA TRP A 250 -18.56 1.97 19.59
C TRP A 250 -19.16 0.73 18.90
N TYR A 251 -20.43 0.46 19.16
CA TYR A 251 -21.19 -0.55 18.44
C TYR A 251 -21.86 0.09 17.24
N LEU A 252 -21.58 -0.46 16.06
CA LEU A 252 -22.39 -0.19 14.88
C LEU A 252 -23.73 -0.90 15.07
N VAL A 253 -24.77 -0.15 15.37
CA VAL A 253 -26.14 -0.65 15.31
C VAL A 253 -26.65 -0.37 13.91
N GLU A 254 -27.15 -1.43 13.29
CA GLU A 254 -27.78 -1.46 11.99
C GLU A 254 -28.51 -0.17 11.65
N LEU A 255 -28.02 0.56 10.68
CA LEU A 255 -28.80 1.57 10.03
C LEU A 255 -29.68 0.88 8.99
N LEU A 256 -30.93 0.73 9.35
CA LEU A 256 -32.01 0.63 8.40
C LEU A 256 -31.89 1.79 7.40
N ILE A 257 -31.18 1.59 6.30
CA ILE A 257 -31.43 2.34 5.09
C ILE A 257 -32.61 1.67 4.39
N ASN A 258 -33.75 1.83 5.01
CA ASN A 258 -34.99 1.91 4.27
C ASN A 258 -35.13 3.36 3.82
N ARG A 259 -34.85 3.63 2.58
CA ARG A 259 -35.30 4.75 1.73
C ARG A 259 -34.31 4.93 0.59
N TYR A 260 -34.65 4.65 -0.66
CA TYR A 260 -35.80 5.21 -1.36
C TYR A 260 -36.39 4.16 -2.30
N GLY A 261 -37.75 4.05 -2.22
CA GLY A 261 -38.56 3.48 -3.26
C GLY A 261 -38.52 4.33 -4.52
#